data_ae9a7d4873fd8cf4fa5899083d69894d
#
_entry.id   ae9a7d4873fd8cf4fa5899083d69894d
#
_cell.length_a   1.000
_cell.length_b   1.000
_cell.length_c   1.000
_cell.angle_alpha   90.00
_cell.angle_beta   90.00
_cell.angle_gamma   90.00
#
_symmetry.space_group_name_H-M   'P 1'
#
loop_
_entity.id
_entity.type
_entity.pdbx_description
1 polymer ?
#
loop_
_entity_poly.entity_id
_entity_poly.type
_entity_poly.pdbx_seq_one_letter_code
_entity_poly.pdbx_strand_id
1 'polypeptide(L)'
;MRDILIVVDMQNDFISGSLGTPEARAIVGSVVAKAKAYRDAGRRVLFTRDTHESGYLSTFEGRHLPVPHCIRGTEGWQIAPELQPLVESGAGSCVVDKGTFGCLEWQRLAGDARSFEICGLCTDICVISNALIVRAMFPGCEITVDSACCAGVTPQLHEAALAVMRSCQIEVL
;
A
#
# COMPACT_ATOMS: atom_id res chain seq x y z
N MET A 1 -18.04 2.34 -0.75
CA MET A 1 -16.97 1.32 -0.79
C MET A 1 -16.81 0.80 -2.19
N ARG A 2 -15.57 0.62 -2.64
CA ARG A 2 -15.22 0.03 -3.93
C ARG A 2 -15.26 -1.51 -3.85
N ASP A 3 -15.04 -2.22 -4.96
CA ASP A 3 -15.02 -3.69 -4.98
C ASP A 3 -13.82 -4.27 -4.24
N ILE A 4 -12.67 -3.60 -4.38
CA ILE A 4 -11.41 -4.00 -3.77
C ILE A 4 -10.79 -2.81 -3.02
N LEU A 5 -10.34 -3.07 -1.79
CA LEU A 5 -9.41 -2.22 -1.08
C LEU A 5 -7.99 -2.77 -1.26
N ILE A 6 -7.07 -1.92 -1.68
CA ILE A 6 -5.63 -2.19 -1.73
C ILE A 6 -4.97 -1.46 -0.56
N VAL A 7 -4.42 -2.20 0.38
CA VAL A 7 -3.66 -1.69 1.53
C VAL A 7 -2.18 -1.85 1.22
N VAL A 8 -1.52 -0.73 0.96
CA VAL A 8 -0.14 -0.70 0.46
C VAL A 8 0.84 -0.64 1.63
N ASP A 9 1.70 -1.64 1.75
CA ASP A 9 2.93 -1.69 2.53
C ASP A 9 2.80 -1.20 4.00
N MET A 10 1.71 -1.56 4.66
CA MET A 10 1.52 -1.26 6.09
C MET A 10 2.38 -2.20 6.95
N GLN A 11 3.72 -2.07 6.80
CA GLN A 11 4.74 -2.90 7.42
C GLN A 11 5.44 -2.19 8.60
N ASN A 12 5.99 -2.97 9.52
CA ASN A 12 6.63 -2.43 10.71
C ASN A 12 7.77 -1.45 10.39
N ASP A 13 8.59 -1.74 9.37
CA ASP A 13 9.72 -0.86 9.01
C ASP A 13 9.25 0.53 8.54
N PHE A 14 8.11 0.64 7.87
CA PHE A 14 7.55 1.91 7.44
C PHE A 14 6.73 2.64 8.51
N ILE A 15 6.30 1.94 9.56
CA ILE A 15 5.45 2.52 10.61
C ILE A 15 6.30 2.95 11.81
N SER A 16 7.08 2.03 12.37
CA SER A 16 7.84 2.24 13.61
C SER A 16 9.29 1.82 13.53
N GLY A 17 9.69 1.12 12.45
CA GLY A 17 11.04 0.60 12.24
C GLY A 17 11.96 1.59 11.54
N SER A 18 12.84 1.06 10.67
CA SER A 18 13.98 1.80 10.10
C SER A 18 13.60 3.02 9.24
N LEU A 19 12.42 3.03 8.65
CA LEU A 19 11.87 4.12 7.84
C LEU A 19 10.58 4.70 8.43
N GLY A 20 10.29 4.42 9.71
CA GLY A 20 9.08 4.85 10.37
C GLY A 20 8.99 6.37 10.58
N THR A 21 7.78 6.92 10.41
CA THR A 21 7.49 8.34 10.61
C THR A 21 6.32 8.55 11.58
N PRO A 22 6.19 9.72 12.22
CA PRO A 22 5.00 10.05 13.01
C PRO A 22 3.71 9.98 12.19
N GLU A 23 3.75 10.43 10.94
CA GLU A 23 2.62 10.45 10.00
C GLU A 23 2.18 9.01 9.65
N ALA A 24 3.13 8.11 9.40
CA ALA A 24 2.84 6.70 9.16
C ALA A 24 2.17 6.04 10.37
N ARG A 25 2.63 6.35 11.58
CA ARG A 25 1.98 5.85 12.81
C ARG A 25 0.56 6.37 12.98
N ALA A 26 0.34 7.64 12.62
CA ALA A 26 -0.95 8.29 12.81
C ALA A 26 -2.08 7.66 11.97
N ILE A 27 -1.78 7.09 10.80
CA ILE A 27 -2.80 6.52 9.91
C ILE A 27 -3.17 5.07 10.25
N VAL A 28 -2.41 4.36 11.09
CA VAL A 28 -2.63 2.92 11.37
C VAL A 28 -4.08 2.63 11.77
N GLY A 29 -4.61 3.39 12.73
CA GLY A 29 -5.98 3.21 13.20
C GLY A 29 -7.03 3.40 12.11
N SER A 30 -6.87 4.41 11.25
CA SER A 30 -7.77 4.67 10.12
C SER A 30 -7.71 3.57 9.07
N VAL A 31 -6.52 3.05 8.74
CA VAL A 31 -6.35 1.93 7.81
C VAL A 31 -6.97 0.65 8.36
N VAL A 32 -6.78 0.35 9.64
CA VAL A 32 -7.41 -0.80 10.31
C VAL A 32 -8.93 -0.71 10.23
N ALA A 33 -9.49 0.44 10.60
CA ALA A 33 -10.94 0.66 10.56
C ALA A 33 -11.51 0.50 9.14
N LYS A 34 -10.82 1.04 8.14
CA LYS A 34 -11.19 0.92 6.73
C LYS A 34 -11.15 -0.54 6.26
N ALA A 35 -10.04 -1.23 6.47
CA ALA A 35 -9.88 -2.63 6.06
C ALA A 35 -10.93 -3.54 6.74
N LYS A 36 -11.22 -3.28 8.03
CA LYS A 36 -12.29 -3.98 8.75
C LYS A 36 -13.66 -3.73 8.13
N ALA A 37 -14.00 -2.47 7.80
CA ALA A 37 -15.28 -2.12 7.20
C ALA A 37 -15.47 -2.81 5.83
N TYR A 38 -14.40 -2.90 5.00
CA TYR A 38 -14.45 -3.62 3.74
C TYR A 38 -14.74 -5.12 3.94
N ARG A 39 -14.08 -5.74 4.90
CA ARG A 39 -14.31 -7.14 5.23
C ARG A 39 -15.71 -7.42 5.77
N ASP A 40 -16.17 -6.60 6.71
CA ASP A 40 -17.51 -6.74 7.30
C ASP A 40 -18.60 -6.60 6.21
N ALA A 41 -18.32 -5.85 5.14
CA ALA A 41 -19.19 -5.73 3.97
C ALA A 41 -18.99 -6.85 2.93
N GLY A 42 -18.20 -7.87 3.21
CA GLY A 42 -17.89 -8.96 2.27
C GLY A 42 -17.07 -8.54 1.04
N ARG A 43 -16.38 -7.40 1.12
CA ARG A 43 -15.51 -6.89 0.05
C ARG A 43 -14.09 -7.42 0.21
N ARG A 44 -13.36 -7.43 -0.90
CA ARG A 44 -11.99 -7.93 -0.93
C ARG A 44 -11.01 -6.90 -0.38
N VAL A 45 -10.00 -7.37 0.37
CA VAL A 45 -8.88 -6.55 0.84
C VAL A 45 -7.58 -7.22 0.41
N LEU A 46 -6.81 -6.53 -0.40
CA LEU A 46 -5.51 -6.98 -0.89
C LEU A 46 -4.42 -6.16 -0.19
N PHE A 47 -3.48 -6.86 0.45
CA PHE A 47 -2.34 -6.23 1.10
C PHE A 47 -1.11 -6.38 0.21
N THR A 48 -0.34 -5.32 0.00
CA THR A 48 1.01 -5.45 -0.52
C THR A 48 2.02 -5.45 0.60
N ARG A 49 3.16 -6.06 0.34
CA ARG A 49 4.28 -6.11 1.25
C ARG A 49 5.56 -5.91 0.45
N ASP A 50 6.23 -4.79 0.67
CA ASP A 50 7.53 -4.55 0.10
C ASP A 50 8.51 -5.60 0.61
N THR A 51 9.35 -6.14 -0.27
CA THR A 51 10.14 -7.32 0.06
C THR A 51 11.50 -7.28 -0.58
N HIS A 52 12.51 -7.15 0.26
CA HIS A 52 13.91 -7.17 -0.14
C HIS A 52 14.62 -8.41 0.42
N GLU A 53 15.69 -8.82 -0.25
CA GLU A 53 16.57 -9.89 0.22
C GLU A 53 17.75 -9.30 1.02
N SER A 54 18.49 -10.16 1.74
CA SER A 54 19.62 -9.75 2.58
C SER A 54 20.71 -8.96 1.85
N GLY A 55 20.79 -9.07 0.53
CA GLY A 55 21.69 -8.31 -0.33
C GLY A 55 21.22 -6.91 -0.73
N TYR A 56 20.19 -6.37 -0.09
CA TYR A 56 19.55 -5.09 -0.43
C TYR A 56 20.51 -3.96 -0.75
N LEU A 57 21.55 -3.74 0.07
CA LEU A 57 22.52 -2.65 -0.11
C LEU A 57 23.30 -2.70 -1.43
N SER A 58 23.36 -3.88 -2.08
CA SER A 58 24.02 -4.04 -3.39
C SER A 58 23.06 -3.80 -4.57
N THR A 59 21.76 -3.66 -4.32
CA THR A 59 20.74 -3.40 -5.35
C THR A 59 20.81 -1.96 -5.85
N PHE A 60 20.11 -1.66 -6.94
CA PHE A 60 19.99 -0.28 -7.42
C PHE A 60 19.34 0.61 -6.35
N GLU A 61 18.25 0.16 -5.76
CA GLU A 61 17.52 0.88 -4.71
C GLU A 61 18.38 1.07 -3.46
N GLY A 62 19.04 0.01 -2.98
CA GLY A 62 19.89 0.08 -1.79
C GLY A 62 21.09 1.02 -1.92
N ARG A 63 21.54 1.32 -3.15
CA ARG A 63 22.58 2.35 -3.37
C ARG A 63 22.03 3.77 -3.30
N HIS A 64 20.73 3.97 -3.54
CA HIS A 64 20.07 5.28 -3.49
C HIS A 64 19.42 5.55 -2.13
N LEU A 65 18.97 4.51 -1.45
CA LEU A 65 18.45 4.54 -0.08
C LEU A 65 19.20 3.50 0.77
N PRO A 66 20.40 3.82 1.30
CA PRO A 66 21.24 2.84 2.01
C PRO A 66 20.76 2.54 3.44
N VAL A 67 19.46 2.29 3.59
CA VAL A 67 18.79 1.91 4.84
C VAL A 67 18.15 0.56 4.61
N PRO A 68 18.69 -0.55 5.14
CA PRO A 68 18.04 -1.86 5.05
C PRO A 68 16.65 -1.80 5.66
N HIS A 69 15.67 -2.23 4.93
CA HIS A 69 14.27 -2.28 5.36
C HIS A 69 13.54 -3.41 4.64
N CYS A 70 12.45 -3.85 5.20
CA CYS A 70 11.57 -4.88 4.64
C CYS A 70 12.33 -6.13 4.14
N ILE A 71 13.40 -6.49 4.85
CA ILE A 71 14.17 -7.70 4.52
C ILE A 71 13.32 -8.93 4.85
N ARG A 72 13.13 -9.81 3.86
CA ARG A 72 12.31 -11.01 3.98
C ARG A 72 12.62 -11.79 5.27
N GLY A 73 11.56 -12.12 6.01
CA GLY A 73 11.64 -12.90 7.25
C GLY A 73 12.00 -12.12 8.50
N THR A 74 12.30 -10.82 8.41
CA THR A 74 12.52 -9.97 9.58
C THR A 74 11.20 -9.46 10.17
N GLU A 75 11.24 -8.98 11.41
CA GLU A 75 10.09 -8.33 12.05
C GLU A 75 9.65 -7.06 11.29
N GLY A 76 10.62 -6.29 10.79
CA GLY A 76 10.36 -5.07 10.01
C GLY A 76 9.58 -5.32 8.73
N TRP A 77 9.78 -6.48 8.10
CA TRP A 77 9.06 -6.91 6.91
C TRP A 77 7.60 -7.30 7.17
N GLN A 78 7.23 -7.67 8.39
CA GLN A 78 5.87 -8.09 8.71
C GLN A 78 4.88 -6.93 8.58
N ILE A 79 3.66 -7.24 8.14
CA ILE A 79 2.53 -6.31 8.22
C ILE A 79 2.27 -5.98 9.69
N ALA A 80 1.89 -4.76 9.97
CA ALA A 80 1.62 -4.26 11.32
C ALA A 80 0.68 -5.20 12.10
N PRO A 81 0.98 -5.46 13.38
CA PRO A 81 0.20 -6.40 14.20
C PRO A 81 -1.30 -6.12 14.23
N GLU A 82 -1.68 -4.85 14.17
CA GLU A 82 -3.08 -4.41 14.18
C GLU A 82 -3.87 -4.89 12.94
N LEU A 83 -3.17 -5.15 11.82
CA LEU A 83 -3.75 -5.62 10.57
C LEU A 83 -3.68 -7.15 10.41
N GLN A 84 -2.86 -7.85 11.19
CA GLN A 84 -2.68 -9.31 11.09
C GLN A 84 -4.01 -10.10 11.14
N PRO A 85 -4.96 -9.81 12.05
CA PRO A 85 -6.24 -10.53 12.06
C PRO A 85 -7.04 -10.37 10.77
N LEU A 86 -6.82 -9.28 10.03
CA LEU A 86 -7.48 -9.01 8.75
C LEU A 86 -6.79 -9.74 7.59
N VAL A 87 -5.51 -9.99 7.70
CA VAL A 87 -4.72 -10.80 6.75
C VAL A 87 -5.04 -12.29 6.87
N GLU A 88 -5.04 -12.81 8.10
CA GLU A 88 -5.14 -14.25 8.38
C GLU A 88 -6.54 -14.83 8.20
N SER A 89 -7.56 -14.02 8.25
CA SER A 89 -8.95 -14.48 8.19
C SER A 89 -9.41 -15.08 6.86
N GLY A 90 -8.57 -15.10 5.85
CA GLY A 90 -8.67 -15.92 4.64
C GLY A 90 -9.78 -15.55 3.63
N ALA A 91 -10.92 -15.07 4.05
CA ALA A 91 -12.06 -14.82 3.18
C ALA A 91 -11.87 -13.55 2.32
N GLY A 92 -11.31 -13.70 1.12
CA GLY A 92 -11.16 -12.61 0.17
C GLY A 92 -9.98 -11.68 0.43
N SER A 93 -9.12 -11.98 1.41
CA SER A 93 -7.87 -11.26 1.66
C SER A 93 -6.68 -12.03 1.11
N CYS A 94 -5.70 -11.34 0.56
CA CYS A 94 -4.39 -11.94 0.24
C CYS A 94 -3.28 -10.92 0.44
N VAL A 95 -2.08 -11.44 0.70
CA VAL A 95 -0.84 -10.65 0.76
C VAL A 95 -0.04 -10.90 -0.49
N VAL A 96 0.49 -9.85 -1.08
CA VAL A 96 1.32 -9.90 -2.29
C VAL A 96 2.67 -9.29 -1.98
N ASP A 97 3.71 -10.12 -2.02
CA ASP A 97 5.08 -9.64 -1.90
C ASP A 97 5.51 -9.01 -3.23
N LYS A 98 6.05 -7.80 -3.17
CA LYS A 98 6.57 -7.07 -4.33
C LYS A 98 8.02 -6.67 -4.07
N GLY A 99 8.87 -6.80 -5.06
CA GLY A 99 10.30 -6.43 -4.99
C GLY A 99 10.57 -5.06 -5.62
N THR A 100 9.57 -4.20 -5.75
CA THR A 100 9.65 -2.85 -6.31
C THR A 100 8.46 -2.03 -5.84
N PHE A 101 8.44 -0.72 -6.08
CA PHE A 101 7.44 0.22 -5.58
C PHE A 101 6.00 -0.15 -5.98
N GLY A 102 5.79 -0.65 -7.19
CA GLY A 102 4.47 -1.06 -7.67
C GLY A 102 4.34 -2.57 -7.85
N CYS A 103 3.12 -3.08 -7.74
CA CYS A 103 2.79 -4.47 -8.01
C CYS A 103 2.31 -4.61 -9.47
N LEU A 104 2.89 -5.55 -10.21
CA LEU A 104 2.51 -5.81 -11.61
C LEU A 104 1.48 -6.94 -11.76
N GLU A 105 1.03 -7.53 -10.66
CA GLU A 105 0.10 -8.66 -10.67
C GLU A 105 -1.38 -8.26 -10.59
N TRP A 106 -1.70 -6.96 -10.63
CA TRP A 106 -3.07 -6.49 -10.45
C TRP A 106 -4.05 -7.11 -11.45
N GLN A 107 -3.62 -7.39 -12.70
CA GLN A 107 -4.48 -8.06 -13.68
C GLN A 107 -4.96 -9.44 -13.20
N ARG A 108 -4.10 -10.21 -12.56
CA ARG A 108 -4.42 -11.53 -12.02
C ARG A 108 -5.24 -11.43 -10.72
N LEU A 109 -4.91 -10.44 -9.89
CA LEU A 109 -5.48 -10.28 -8.55
C LEU A 109 -6.85 -9.63 -8.55
N ALA A 110 -7.12 -8.72 -9.49
CA ALA A 110 -8.36 -7.96 -9.53
C ALA A 110 -9.56 -8.81 -9.96
N GLY A 111 -9.35 -9.81 -10.82
CA GLY A 111 -10.46 -10.57 -11.40
C GLY A 111 -11.37 -9.66 -12.23
N ASP A 112 -12.66 -9.66 -11.92
CA ASP A 112 -13.70 -8.87 -12.60
C ASP A 112 -14.05 -7.56 -11.87
N ALA A 113 -13.23 -7.11 -10.92
CA ALA A 113 -13.45 -5.87 -10.18
C ALA A 113 -13.53 -4.66 -11.12
N ARG A 114 -14.45 -3.74 -10.80
CA ARG A 114 -14.70 -2.52 -11.55
C ARG A 114 -14.34 -1.25 -10.77
N SER A 115 -13.96 -1.40 -9.53
CA SER A 115 -13.61 -0.26 -8.68
C SER A 115 -12.57 -0.63 -7.62
N PHE A 116 -11.65 0.31 -7.38
CA PHE A 116 -10.53 0.13 -6.45
C PHE A 116 -10.46 1.31 -5.49
N GLU A 117 -10.21 1.03 -4.22
CA GLU A 117 -9.77 2.03 -3.26
C GLU A 117 -8.38 1.66 -2.78
N ILE A 118 -7.49 2.64 -2.66
CA ILE A 118 -6.08 2.45 -2.32
C ILE A 118 -5.74 3.29 -1.10
N CYS A 119 -5.02 2.72 -0.15
CA CYS A 119 -4.51 3.41 1.03
C CYS A 119 -3.18 2.79 1.48
N GLY A 120 -2.48 3.42 2.43
CA GLY A 120 -1.25 2.91 3.02
C GLY A 120 -0.02 3.78 2.81
N LEU A 121 1.15 3.17 2.64
CA LEU A 121 2.48 3.80 2.69
C LEU A 121 3.34 3.48 1.46
N CYS A 122 4.28 4.33 1.06
CA CYS A 122 4.19 5.78 1.27
C CYS A 122 3.43 6.40 0.12
N THR A 123 2.67 7.47 0.37
CA THR A 123 1.82 8.13 -0.64
C THR A 123 2.58 8.46 -1.91
N ASP A 124 3.77 9.01 -1.75
CA ASP A 124 4.65 9.54 -2.79
C ASP A 124 5.54 8.49 -3.45
N ILE A 125 5.49 7.24 -3.00
CA ILE A 125 6.32 6.14 -3.55
C ILE A 125 5.42 4.96 -3.96
N CYS A 126 5.11 4.06 -3.02
CA CYS A 126 4.42 2.82 -3.33
C CYS A 126 2.92 3.03 -3.60
N VAL A 127 2.25 3.95 -2.89
CA VAL A 127 0.82 4.22 -3.12
C VAL A 127 0.59 4.79 -4.52
N ILE A 128 1.29 5.88 -4.89
CA ILE A 128 1.16 6.48 -6.22
C ILE A 128 1.58 5.51 -7.32
N SER A 129 2.64 4.73 -7.13
CA SER A 129 3.09 3.72 -8.10
C SER A 129 1.99 2.69 -8.37
N ASN A 130 1.37 2.15 -7.33
CA ASN A 130 0.27 1.20 -7.49
C ASN A 130 -0.97 1.86 -8.09
N ALA A 131 -1.31 3.07 -7.68
CA ALA A 131 -2.46 3.81 -8.20
C ALA A 131 -2.34 4.05 -9.72
N LEU A 132 -1.17 4.47 -10.20
CA LEU A 132 -0.91 4.69 -11.63
C LEU A 132 -0.88 3.38 -12.42
N ILE A 133 -0.33 2.31 -11.88
CA ILE A 133 -0.34 0.98 -12.50
C ILE A 133 -1.79 0.47 -12.61
N VAL A 134 -2.58 0.56 -11.54
CA VAL A 134 -4.00 0.17 -11.56
C VAL A 134 -4.76 1.03 -12.58
N ARG A 135 -4.52 2.35 -12.63
CA ARG A 135 -5.14 3.23 -13.64
C ARG A 135 -4.78 2.82 -15.06
N ALA A 136 -3.52 2.46 -15.33
CA ALA A 136 -3.09 2.04 -16.66
C ALA A 136 -3.65 0.67 -17.06
N MET A 137 -3.74 -0.27 -16.12
CA MET A 137 -4.26 -1.62 -16.37
C MET A 137 -5.78 -1.65 -16.48
N PHE A 138 -6.49 -0.77 -15.78
CA PHE A 138 -7.96 -0.74 -15.70
C PHE A 138 -8.52 0.63 -16.05
N PRO A 139 -8.36 1.09 -17.31
CA PRO A 139 -8.70 2.46 -17.70
C PRO A 139 -10.21 2.78 -17.58
N GLY A 140 -11.07 1.78 -17.58
CA GLY A 140 -12.52 1.92 -17.41
C GLY A 140 -13.02 1.78 -15.97
N CYS A 141 -12.12 1.60 -14.99
CA CYS A 141 -12.50 1.38 -13.60
C CYS A 141 -12.47 2.68 -12.78
N GLU A 142 -13.29 2.73 -11.73
CA GLU A 142 -13.22 3.78 -10.73
C GLU A 142 -12.06 3.50 -9.76
N ILE A 143 -11.15 4.46 -9.60
CA ILE A 143 -10.01 4.34 -8.71
C ILE A 143 -10.00 5.52 -7.76
N THR A 144 -9.95 5.21 -6.47
CA THR A 144 -9.98 6.18 -5.39
C THR A 144 -8.74 5.99 -4.51
N VAL A 145 -8.15 7.07 -4.04
CA VAL A 145 -7.14 7.06 -2.97
C VAL A 145 -7.71 7.83 -1.78
N ASP A 146 -7.73 7.20 -0.61
CA ASP A 146 -8.13 7.87 0.64
C ASP A 146 -6.92 8.53 1.28
N SER A 147 -6.82 9.85 1.15
CA SER A 147 -5.70 10.62 1.68
C SER A 147 -5.58 10.56 3.20
N ALA A 148 -6.69 10.43 3.93
CA ALA A 148 -6.68 10.29 5.40
C ALA A 148 -6.17 8.92 5.88
N CYS A 149 -6.08 7.97 4.97
CA CYS A 149 -5.51 6.63 5.19
C CYS A 149 -4.17 6.45 4.48
N CYS A 150 -3.50 7.54 4.10
CA CYS A 150 -2.18 7.54 3.47
C CYS A 150 -1.23 8.49 4.20
N ALA A 151 0.07 8.17 4.18
CA ALA A 151 1.12 9.08 4.63
C ALA A 151 2.31 9.02 3.67
N GLY A 152 2.88 10.16 3.34
CA GLY A 152 4.11 10.27 2.54
C GLY A 152 5.37 10.29 3.40
N VAL A 153 6.52 10.27 2.74
CA VAL A 153 7.81 10.45 3.41
C VAL A 153 7.87 11.82 4.12
N THR A 154 7.25 12.83 3.52
CA THR A 154 7.00 14.14 4.13
C THR A 154 5.59 14.62 3.77
N PRO A 155 4.98 15.54 4.56
CA PRO A 155 3.70 16.13 4.20
C PRO A 155 3.70 16.80 2.82
N GLN A 156 4.78 17.43 2.44
CA GLN A 156 4.91 18.08 1.12
C GLN A 156 4.89 17.08 -0.04
N LEU A 157 5.60 15.95 0.11
CA LEU A 157 5.62 14.88 -0.90
C LEU A 157 4.28 14.16 -0.96
N HIS A 158 3.60 13.97 0.18
CA HIS A 158 2.23 13.46 0.24
C HIS A 158 1.29 14.29 -0.64
N GLU A 159 1.23 15.61 -0.43
CA GLU A 159 0.36 16.50 -1.20
C GLU A 159 0.74 16.54 -2.69
N ALA A 160 2.03 16.54 -3.01
CA ALA A 160 2.48 16.50 -4.39
C ALA A 160 2.01 15.22 -5.11
N ALA A 161 2.12 14.07 -4.46
CA ALA A 161 1.65 12.80 -5.00
C ALA A 161 0.13 12.78 -5.21
N LEU A 162 -0.64 13.29 -4.25
CA LEU A 162 -2.09 13.42 -4.38
C LEU A 162 -2.48 14.33 -5.56
N ALA A 163 -1.76 15.43 -5.77
CA ALA A 163 -1.99 16.30 -6.92
C ALA A 163 -1.73 15.61 -8.25
N VAL A 164 -0.65 14.82 -8.35
CA VAL A 164 -0.35 14.01 -9.55
C VAL A 164 -1.45 12.96 -9.79
N MET A 165 -1.88 12.26 -8.76
CA MET A 165 -2.93 11.25 -8.88
C MET A 165 -4.26 11.86 -9.37
N ARG A 166 -4.65 13.04 -8.87
CA ARG A 166 -5.82 13.78 -9.39
C ARG A 166 -5.68 14.10 -10.89
N SER A 167 -4.50 14.55 -11.32
CA SER A 167 -4.23 14.82 -12.75
C SER A 167 -4.34 13.57 -13.61
N CYS A 168 -4.06 12.39 -13.03
CA CYS A 168 -4.20 11.08 -13.69
C CYS A 168 -5.62 10.48 -13.55
N GLN A 169 -6.63 11.29 -13.21
CA GLN A 169 -8.04 10.87 -13.09
C GLN A 169 -8.25 9.80 -12.00
N ILE A 170 -7.48 9.86 -10.92
CA ILE A 170 -7.69 9.10 -9.70
C ILE A 170 -8.41 10.01 -8.72
N GLU A 171 -9.55 9.56 -8.21
CA GLU A 171 -10.29 10.29 -7.18
C GLU A 171 -9.48 10.29 -5.88
N VAL A 172 -9.36 11.44 -5.24
CA VAL A 172 -8.70 11.59 -3.93
C VAL A 172 -9.72 12.11 -2.93
N LEU A 173 -10.00 11.30 -1.94
CA LEU A 173 -10.88 11.62 -0.81
C LEU A 173 -10.11 12.35 0.29
#